data_b4b6b478b8e4a0cf292a18aeb3060a70
#
_entry.id   b4b6b478b8e4a0cf292a18aeb3060a70
#
_cell.length_a   1.000
_cell.length_b   1.000
_cell.length_c   1.000
_cell.angle_alpha   90.00
_cell.angle_beta   90.00
_cell.angle_gamma   90.00
#
_symmetry.space_group_name_H-M   'P 1'
#
loop_
_entity.id
_entity.type
_entity.pdbx_description
1 polymer ?
#
loop_
_entity_poly.entity_id
_entity_poly.type
_entity_poly.pdbx_seq_one_letter_code
_entity_poly.pdbx_strand_id
1 'polypeptide(L)'
;SDINPETGLKISEIDDMGVRQRSNVPILIAEDSVLLNKLIVDSLKKAGYDNLIHTQNGQEAYDVIQACKADGTLKDHVQCVITDIEMPLMDGHRLTKLIKSDDETKDIPVVIFSSLVNDEMKRKGEALGADAQLSKPEIANLVRIIDDLVKK
;
A
#
# COMPACT_ATOMS: atom_id res chain seq x y z
N SER A 1 -1.04 33.98 -4.73
CA SER A 1 -1.97 33.29 -3.91
C SER A 1 -1.58 31.84 -3.60
N ASP A 2 -0.89 31.16 -4.50
CA ASP A 2 -0.42 29.79 -4.26
C ASP A 2 1.07 29.75 -3.90
N ILE A 3 1.64 30.88 -3.53
CA ILE A 3 3.03 30.97 -3.10
C ILE A 3 3.08 30.89 -1.58
N ASN A 4 3.91 29.99 -1.05
CA ASN A 4 4.14 29.92 0.37
C ASN A 4 4.98 31.15 0.79
N PRO A 5 4.45 32.02 1.67
CA PRO A 5 5.17 33.24 2.04
C PRO A 5 6.44 32.99 2.84
N GLU A 6 6.59 31.82 3.46
CA GLU A 6 7.77 31.49 4.24
C GLU A 6 8.91 30.98 3.38
N THR A 7 8.62 30.22 2.33
CA THR A 7 9.64 29.60 1.50
C THR A 7 9.79 30.23 0.12
N GLY A 8 8.83 31.05 -0.28
CA GLY A 8 8.79 31.65 -1.62
C GLY A 8 8.45 30.66 -2.72
N LEU A 9 8.16 29.40 -2.37
CA LEU A 9 7.78 28.37 -3.34
C LEU A 9 6.28 28.37 -3.57
N LYS A 10 5.87 28.06 -4.78
CA LYS A 10 4.47 27.89 -5.09
C LYS A 10 3.96 26.60 -4.43
N ILE A 11 2.88 26.74 -3.66
CA ILE A 11 2.26 25.59 -2.99
C ILE A 11 1.77 24.58 -4.03
N SER A 12 1.20 25.06 -5.14
CA SER A 12 0.74 24.20 -6.22
C SER A 12 1.90 23.42 -6.88
N GLU A 13 3.09 24.02 -6.99
CA GLU A 13 4.23 23.31 -7.55
C GLU A 13 4.72 22.19 -6.64
N ILE A 14 4.73 22.41 -5.32
CA ILE A 14 5.10 21.37 -4.35
C ILE A 14 4.07 20.23 -4.41
N ASP A 15 2.79 20.57 -4.41
CA ASP A 15 1.72 19.58 -4.47
C ASP A 15 1.74 18.83 -5.80
N ASP A 16 1.94 19.54 -6.93
CA ASP A 16 2.02 18.91 -8.25
C ASP A 16 3.18 17.92 -8.34
N MET A 17 4.34 18.27 -7.77
CA MET A 17 5.47 17.35 -7.75
C MET A 17 5.14 16.10 -6.94
N GLY A 18 4.50 16.26 -5.77
CA GLY A 18 4.07 15.15 -4.95
C GLY A 18 3.05 14.28 -5.66
N VAL A 19 2.05 14.89 -6.27
CA VAL A 19 1.01 14.18 -7.03
C VAL A 19 1.60 13.42 -8.20
N ARG A 20 2.49 14.04 -8.98
CA ARG A 20 3.14 13.37 -10.11
C ARG A 20 3.98 12.19 -9.68
N GLN A 21 4.73 12.34 -8.59
CA GLN A 21 5.52 11.24 -8.05
C GLN A 21 4.62 10.10 -7.58
N ARG A 22 3.53 10.45 -6.90
CA ARG A 22 2.58 9.45 -6.41
C ARG A 22 1.89 8.70 -7.55
N SER A 23 1.54 9.38 -8.64
CA SER A 23 0.92 8.71 -9.79
C SER A 23 1.83 7.69 -10.47
N ASN A 24 3.14 7.78 -10.25
CA ASN A 24 4.12 6.83 -10.77
C ASN A 24 4.36 5.64 -9.85
N VAL A 25 3.68 5.58 -8.70
CA VAL A 25 3.84 4.48 -7.75
C VAL A 25 2.64 3.54 -7.85
N PRO A 26 2.82 2.35 -8.46
CA PRO A 26 1.74 1.37 -8.52
C PRO A 26 1.55 0.69 -7.17
N ILE A 27 0.30 0.59 -6.72
CA ILE A 27 -0.06 0.00 -5.44
C ILE A 27 -1.03 -1.15 -5.65
N LEU A 28 -0.72 -2.29 -5.04
CA LEU A 28 -1.58 -3.46 -5.04
C LEU A 28 -2.35 -3.50 -3.73
N ILE A 29 -3.68 -3.62 -3.83
CA ILE A 29 -4.57 -3.63 -2.66
C ILE A 29 -5.25 -4.99 -2.59
N ALA A 30 -5.17 -5.64 -1.42
CA ALA A 30 -5.89 -6.88 -1.14
C ALA A 30 -6.92 -6.60 -0.05
N GLU A 31 -8.19 -6.51 -0.43
CA GLU A 31 -9.30 -6.17 0.45
C GLU A 31 -10.59 -6.75 -0.08
N ASP A 32 -11.27 -7.58 0.71
CA ASP A 32 -12.51 -8.23 0.31
C ASP A 32 -13.77 -7.39 0.58
N SER A 33 -13.68 -6.36 1.44
CA SER A 33 -14.81 -5.46 1.70
C SER A 33 -14.89 -4.38 0.62
N VAL A 34 -16.00 -4.34 -0.10
CA VAL A 34 -16.25 -3.32 -1.13
C VAL A 34 -16.19 -1.92 -0.51
N LEU A 35 -16.81 -1.75 0.65
CA LEU A 35 -16.85 -0.45 1.32
C LEU A 35 -15.46 0.01 1.76
N LEU A 36 -14.69 -0.88 2.41
CA LEU A 36 -13.35 -0.52 2.86
C LEU A 36 -12.41 -0.27 1.69
N ASN A 37 -12.50 -1.09 0.65
CA ASN A 37 -11.70 -0.86 -0.56
C ASN A 37 -11.98 0.53 -1.13
N LYS A 38 -13.24 0.95 -1.19
CA LYS A 38 -13.60 2.28 -1.67
C LYS A 38 -12.98 3.37 -0.81
N LEU A 39 -13.00 3.22 0.52
CA LEU A 39 -12.38 4.19 1.41
C LEU A 39 -10.87 4.30 1.18
N ILE A 40 -10.19 3.17 1.02
CA ILE A 40 -8.76 3.13 0.73
C ILE A 40 -8.47 3.81 -0.61
N VAL A 41 -9.17 3.42 -1.65
CA VAL A 41 -8.98 3.95 -3.01
C VAL A 41 -9.25 5.46 -3.04
N ASP A 42 -10.34 5.92 -2.45
CA ASP A 42 -10.67 7.34 -2.43
C ASP A 42 -9.60 8.16 -1.69
N SER A 43 -9.10 7.65 -0.57
CA SER A 43 -8.04 8.30 0.19
C SER A 43 -6.74 8.40 -0.63
N LEU A 44 -6.37 7.33 -1.31
CA LEU A 44 -5.16 7.29 -2.12
C LEU A 44 -5.28 8.21 -3.34
N LYS A 45 -6.40 8.17 -4.03
CA LYS A 45 -6.62 9.02 -5.22
C LYS A 45 -6.59 10.49 -4.89
N LYS A 46 -7.16 10.89 -3.76
CA LYS A 46 -7.12 12.29 -3.32
C LYS A 46 -5.70 12.80 -3.16
N ALA A 47 -4.78 11.92 -2.79
CA ALA A 47 -3.38 12.28 -2.61
C ALA A 47 -2.56 12.19 -3.90
N GLY A 48 -3.14 11.64 -4.97
CA GLY A 48 -2.46 11.48 -6.25
C GLY A 48 -2.01 10.05 -6.57
N TYR A 49 -2.23 9.10 -5.67
CA TYR A 49 -1.99 7.68 -5.93
C TYR A 49 -3.15 7.12 -6.74
N ASP A 50 -3.04 7.14 -8.05
CA ASP A 50 -4.10 6.68 -8.95
C ASP A 50 -3.73 5.43 -9.74
N ASN A 51 -2.54 4.90 -9.57
CA ASN A 51 -2.11 3.67 -10.21
C ASN A 51 -2.34 2.50 -9.24
N LEU A 52 -3.58 2.02 -9.19
CA LEU A 52 -4.03 1.07 -8.18
C LEU A 52 -4.55 -0.20 -8.83
N ILE A 53 -4.18 -1.35 -8.25
CA ILE A 53 -4.75 -2.66 -8.62
C ILE A 53 -5.48 -3.17 -7.38
N HIS A 54 -6.78 -3.40 -7.49
CA HIS A 54 -7.57 -3.97 -6.42
C HIS A 54 -7.76 -5.47 -6.61
N THR A 55 -7.52 -6.24 -5.55
CA THR A 55 -7.80 -7.67 -5.47
C THR A 55 -8.67 -7.95 -4.25
N GLN A 56 -9.42 -9.04 -4.28
CA GLN A 56 -10.42 -9.35 -3.25
C GLN A 56 -9.88 -10.23 -2.13
N ASN A 57 -8.70 -10.79 -2.29
CA ASN A 57 -8.10 -11.67 -1.27
C ASN A 57 -6.61 -11.81 -1.52
N GLY A 58 -5.94 -12.46 -0.58
CA GLY A 58 -4.49 -12.64 -0.67
C GLY A 58 -4.05 -13.53 -1.84
N GLN A 59 -4.88 -14.50 -2.23
CA GLN A 59 -4.52 -15.37 -3.34
C GLN A 59 -4.52 -14.60 -4.67
N GLU A 60 -5.54 -13.77 -4.91
CA GLU A 60 -5.58 -12.94 -6.11
C GLU A 60 -4.39 -11.97 -6.14
N ALA A 61 -4.07 -11.36 -5.00
CA ALA A 61 -2.93 -10.47 -4.91
C ALA A 61 -1.62 -11.20 -5.21
N TYR A 62 -1.44 -12.38 -4.64
CA TYR A 62 -0.27 -13.20 -4.89
C TYR A 62 -0.17 -13.61 -6.36
N ASP A 63 -1.29 -13.96 -6.99
CA ASP A 63 -1.32 -14.31 -8.41
C ASP A 63 -0.90 -13.15 -9.30
N VAL A 64 -1.31 -11.92 -8.97
CA VAL A 64 -0.84 -10.70 -9.67
C VAL A 64 0.68 -10.57 -9.55
N ILE A 65 1.21 -10.74 -8.35
CA ILE A 65 2.66 -10.65 -8.11
C ILE A 65 3.41 -11.70 -8.92
N GLN A 66 2.93 -12.94 -8.92
CA GLN A 66 3.58 -14.03 -9.63
C GLN A 66 3.55 -13.81 -11.14
N ALA A 67 2.43 -13.32 -11.70
CA ALA A 67 2.33 -12.98 -13.11
C ALA A 67 3.32 -11.88 -13.49
N CYS A 68 3.42 -10.83 -12.67
CA CYS A 68 4.37 -9.74 -12.92
C CYS A 68 5.82 -10.19 -12.82
N LYS A 69 6.13 -11.11 -11.90
CA LYS A 69 7.47 -11.71 -11.81
C LYS A 69 7.81 -12.47 -13.11
N ALA A 70 6.87 -13.28 -13.59
CA ALA A 70 7.06 -14.06 -14.80
C ALA A 70 7.31 -13.17 -16.02
N ASP A 71 6.63 -12.02 -16.09
CA ASP A 71 6.75 -11.07 -17.19
C ASP A 71 7.94 -10.13 -17.05
N GLY A 72 8.58 -10.08 -15.89
CA GLY A 72 9.63 -9.12 -15.62
C GLY A 72 9.13 -7.69 -15.44
N THR A 73 7.84 -7.51 -15.09
CA THR A 73 7.20 -6.19 -14.99
C THR A 73 6.79 -5.82 -13.55
N LEU A 74 7.40 -6.47 -12.55
CA LEU A 74 6.98 -6.31 -11.17
C LEU A 74 7.00 -4.84 -10.71
N LYS A 75 8.08 -4.12 -11.01
CA LYS A 75 8.21 -2.71 -10.60
C LYS A 75 7.21 -1.79 -11.30
N ASP A 76 6.72 -2.19 -12.46
CA ASP A 76 5.74 -1.42 -13.22
C ASP A 76 4.33 -1.55 -12.64
N HIS A 77 4.09 -2.57 -11.82
CA HIS A 77 2.74 -2.89 -11.35
C HIS A 77 2.61 -2.97 -9.83
N VAL A 78 3.69 -3.24 -9.09
CA VAL A 78 3.62 -3.41 -7.64
C VAL A 78 4.87 -2.81 -6.97
N GLN A 79 4.71 -1.63 -6.40
CA GLN A 79 5.76 -0.99 -5.61
C GLN A 79 5.37 -0.83 -4.14
N CYS A 80 4.13 -1.14 -3.80
CA CYS A 80 3.64 -1.18 -2.42
C CYS A 80 2.44 -2.10 -2.38
N VAL A 81 2.26 -2.80 -1.27
CA VAL A 81 1.09 -3.67 -1.05
C VAL A 81 0.36 -3.20 0.20
N ILE A 82 -0.95 -2.99 0.08
CA ILE A 82 -1.84 -2.74 1.21
C ILE A 82 -2.73 -3.95 1.34
N THR A 83 -2.77 -4.59 2.51
CA THR A 83 -3.57 -5.80 2.70
C THR A 83 -4.33 -5.78 4.02
N ASP A 84 -5.57 -6.26 3.98
CA ASP A 84 -6.30 -6.65 5.19
C ASP A 84 -5.69 -7.96 5.72
N ILE A 85 -6.07 -8.35 6.92
CA ILE A 85 -5.66 -9.63 7.52
C ILE A 85 -6.66 -10.72 7.15
N GLU A 86 -7.93 -10.56 7.53
CA GLU A 86 -8.95 -11.58 7.31
C GLU A 86 -9.54 -11.50 5.92
N MET A 87 -9.22 -12.49 5.11
CA MET A 87 -9.72 -12.60 3.73
C MET A 87 -9.86 -14.07 3.38
N PRO A 88 -10.78 -14.42 2.45
CA PRO A 88 -10.89 -15.79 2.01
C PRO A 88 -9.65 -16.20 1.19
N LEU A 89 -9.45 -17.49 1.04
CA LEU A 89 -8.43 -18.17 0.26
C LEU A 89 -7.01 -17.97 0.77
N MET A 90 -6.58 -16.74 1.01
CA MET A 90 -5.27 -16.43 1.60
C MET A 90 -5.40 -15.14 2.42
N ASP A 91 -5.05 -15.20 3.70
CA ASP A 91 -5.10 -14.03 4.58
C ASP A 91 -3.88 -13.11 4.37
N GLY A 92 -3.95 -11.93 5.00
CA GLY A 92 -2.90 -10.92 4.83
C GLY A 92 -1.58 -11.29 5.48
N HIS A 93 -1.58 -12.06 6.54
CA HIS A 93 -0.35 -12.56 7.16
C HIS A 93 0.37 -13.54 6.25
N ARG A 94 -0.38 -14.46 5.62
CA ARG A 94 0.20 -15.40 4.67
C ARG A 94 0.76 -14.68 3.46
N LEU A 95 0.02 -13.72 2.93
CA LEU A 95 0.49 -12.91 1.79
C LEU A 95 1.78 -12.18 2.15
N THR A 96 1.83 -11.55 3.33
CA THR A 96 3.04 -10.86 3.81
C THR A 96 4.22 -11.83 3.89
N LYS A 97 4.01 -13.01 4.44
CA LYS A 97 5.07 -14.03 4.54
C LYS A 97 5.60 -14.41 3.17
N LEU A 98 4.73 -14.64 2.21
CA LEU A 98 5.14 -15.03 0.86
C LEU A 98 5.94 -13.91 0.18
N ILE A 99 5.49 -12.66 0.31
CA ILE A 99 6.19 -11.51 -0.25
C ILE A 99 7.58 -11.37 0.39
N LYS A 100 7.66 -11.44 1.71
CA LYS A 100 8.92 -11.19 2.45
C LYS A 100 9.89 -12.35 2.40
N SER A 101 9.44 -13.54 2.02
CA SER A 101 10.28 -14.73 1.91
C SER A 101 10.93 -14.92 0.53
N ASP A 102 10.55 -14.09 -0.44
CA ASP A 102 11.03 -14.19 -1.82
C ASP A 102 12.03 -13.05 -2.09
N ASP A 103 13.23 -13.39 -2.55
CA ASP A 103 14.28 -12.41 -2.82
C ASP A 103 13.85 -11.35 -3.84
N GLU A 104 12.94 -11.68 -4.77
CA GLU A 104 12.46 -10.75 -5.79
C GLU A 104 11.43 -9.76 -5.26
N THR A 105 10.75 -10.10 -4.16
CA THR A 105 9.63 -9.28 -3.64
C THR A 105 9.83 -8.76 -2.23
N LYS A 106 10.84 -9.25 -1.50
CA LYS A 106 11.02 -8.92 -0.07
C LYS A 106 11.19 -7.43 0.20
N ASP A 107 11.68 -6.67 -0.76
CA ASP A 107 11.91 -5.24 -0.61
C ASP A 107 10.66 -4.40 -0.91
N ILE A 108 9.58 -5.02 -1.40
CA ILE A 108 8.31 -4.31 -1.61
C ILE A 108 7.68 -4.00 -0.26
N PRO A 109 7.41 -2.73 0.05
CA PRO A 109 6.73 -2.38 1.30
C PRO A 109 5.36 -3.03 1.40
N VAL A 110 5.06 -3.60 2.57
CA VAL A 110 3.75 -4.19 2.88
C VAL A 110 3.15 -3.47 4.06
N VAL A 111 1.98 -2.90 3.86
CA VAL A 111 1.19 -2.22 4.89
C VAL A 111 -0.03 -3.07 5.21
N ILE A 112 -0.15 -3.50 6.46
CA ILE A 112 -1.34 -4.20 6.93
C ILE A 112 -2.33 -3.14 7.42
N PHE A 113 -3.54 -3.18 6.91
CA PHE A 113 -4.61 -2.25 7.26
C PHE A 113 -5.87 -3.04 7.60
N SER A 114 -6.18 -3.14 8.91
CA SER A 114 -7.21 -4.05 9.38
C SER A 114 -7.94 -3.50 10.60
N SER A 115 -9.20 -3.93 10.79
CA SER A 115 -9.97 -3.65 11.99
C SER A 115 -9.55 -4.53 13.18
N LEU A 116 -8.77 -5.59 12.93
CA LEU A 116 -8.42 -6.60 13.91
C LEU A 116 -7.01 -6.49 14.47
N VAL A 117 -6.43 -5.28 14.45
CA VAL A 117 -5.05 -5.09 14.93
C VAL A 117 -5.07 -5.02 16.45
N ASN A 118 -4.60 -6.08 17.12
CA ASN A 118 -4.31 -6.12 18.55
C ASN A 118 -2.83 -6.40 18.75
N ASP A 119 -2.36 -6.45 20.00
CA ASP A 119 -0.95 -6.61 20.30
C ASP A 119 -0.36 -7.91 19.74
N GLU A 120 -1.11 -9.01 19.85
CA GLU A 120 -0.67 -10.30 19.31
C GLU A 120 -0.54 -10.26 17.79
N MET A 121 -1.53 -9.68 17.11
CA MET A 121 -1.51 -9.57 15.65
C MET A 121 -0.42 -8.61 15.17
N LYS A 122 -0.16 -7.54 15.92
CA LYS A 122 0.95 -6.64 15.61
C LYS A 122 2.30 -7.36 15.70
N ARG A 123 2.51 -8.12 16.75
CA ARG A 123 3.74 -8.91 16.89
C ARG A 123 3.89 -9.91 15.75
N LYS A 124 2.81 -10.56 15.36
CA LYS A 124 2.83 -11.50 14.25
C LYS A 124 3.18 -10.81 12.93
N GLY A 125 2.55 -9.67 12.64
CA GLY A 125 2.86 -8.91 11.43
C GLY A 125 4.30 -8.42 11.39
N GLU A 126 4.83 -7.93 12.52
CA GLU A 126 6.23 -7.51 12.62
C GLU A 126 7.17 -8.69 12.38
N ALA A 127 6.89 -9.85 12.98
CA ALA A 127 7.70 -11.03 12.82
C ALA A 127 7.73 -11.52 11.36
N LEU A 128 6.67 -11.29 10.60
CA LEU A 128 6.58 -11.65 9.20
C LEU A 128 7.24 -10.60 8.27
N GLY A 129 7.62 -9.45 8.79
CA GLY A 129 8.29 -8.41 8.04
C GLY A 129 7.38 -7.31 7.47
N ALA A 130 6.14 -7.19 7.96
CA ALA A 130 5.28 -6.08 7.56
C ALA A 130 5.97 -4.75 7.88
N ASP A 131 5.94 -3.82 6.95
CA ASP A 131 6.62 -2.52 7.07
C ASP A 131 5.82 -1.53 7.90
N ALA A 132 4.50 -1.67 7.91
CA ALA A 132 3.62 -0.86 8.75
C ALA A 132 2.31 -1.61 9.00
N GLN A 133 1.66 -1.28 10.10
CA GLN A 133 0.38 -1.87 10.47
C GLN A 133 -0.53 -0.78 11.02
N LEU A 134 -1.70 -0.64 10.42
CA LEU A 134 -2.67 0.40 10.75
C LEU A 134 -4.03 -0.23 11.05
N SER A 135 -4.75 0.36 11.99
CA SER A 135 -6.16 0.04 12.21
C SER A 135 -7.05 0.87 11.27
N LYS A 136 -8.24 0.39 10.98
CA LYS A 136 -9.17 1.07 10.07
C LYS A 136 -9.46 2.53 10.43
N PRO A 137 -9.59 2.93 11.72
CA PRO A 137 -9.77 4.34 12.05
C PRO A 137 -8.59 5.23 11.67
N GLU A 138 -7.42 4.66 11.39
CA GLU A 138 -6.21 5.41 11.05
C GLU A 138 -6.04 5.69 9.57
N ILE A 139 -7.11 5.62 8.77
CA ILE A 139 -7.03 5.81 7.32
C ILE A 139 -6.39 7.16 6.94
N ALA A 140 -6.55 8.18 7.78
CA ALA A 140 -5.94 9.49 7.54
C ALA A 140 -4.40 9.43 7.56
N ASN A 141 -3.82 8.42 8.21
CA ASN A 141 -2.37 8.24 8.27
C ASN A 141 -1.82 7.39 7.13
N LEU A 142 -2.68 6.77 6.33
CA LEU A 142 -2.28 5.81 5.32
C LEU A 142 -1.35 6.44 4.27
N VAL A 143 -1.73 7.58 3.74
CA VAL A 143 -0.94 8.26 2.69
C VAL A 143 0.45 8.62 3.21
N ARG A 144 0.53 9.18 4.42
CA ARG A 144 1.82 9.55 5.01
C ARG A 144 2.74 8.34 5.15
N ILE A 145 2.20 7.23 5.60
CA ILE A 145 2.99 6.01 5.80
C ILE A 145 3.46 5.46 4.46
N ILE A 146 2.60 5.43 3.46
CA ILE A 146 2.99 4.99 2.12
C ILE A 146 4.07 5.91 1.57
N ASP A 147 3.91 7.24 1.70
CA ASP A 147 4.93 8.20 1.26
C ASP A 147 6.29 7.88 1.87
N ASP A 148 6.32 7.61 3.17
CA ASP A 148 7.58 7.32 3.87
C ASP A 148 8.21 6.01 3.38
N LEU A 149 7.40 5.00 3.06
CA LEU A 149 7.90 3.69 2.63
C LEU A 149 8.37 3.69 1.18
N VAL A 150 7.67 4.36 0.28
CA VAL A 150 7.99 4.32 -1.15
C VAL A 150 9.09 5.29 -1.57
N LYS A 151 9.42 6.26 -0.73
CA LYS A 151 10.53 7.20 -0.98
C LYS A 151 11.91 6.56 -0.87
N LYS A 152 11.97 5.43 -0.22
CA LYS A 152 13.23 4.70 -0.04
C LYS A 152 13.55 3.83 -1.27
#